data_fd27c9c6ca8075df4941ba5c054289a7
#
_entry.id   fd27c9c6ca8075df4941ba5c054289a7
#
_cell.length_a   1.000
_cell.length_b   1.000
_cell.length_c   1.000
_cell.angle_alpha   90.00
_cell.angle_beta   90.00
_cell.angle_gamma   90.00
#
_symmetry.space_group_name_H-M   'P 1'
#
loop_
_entity.id
_entity.type
_entity.pdbx_description
1 polymer ?
#
loop_
_entity_poly.entity_id
_entity_poly.type
_entity_poly.pdbx_seq_one_letter_code
_entity_poly.pdbx_strand_id
1 'polypeptide(L)'
;MSKQILLIALFYLFAVPEIFAQVSEYRGQTSTGAYYKIEVPQAWLPEDGLVIWNHGYQGYTQTSPDSNPSLGPLADVALEQGYAIAASSFSQTGWAVFNSHIDNQQLFEKFVELVGMPDKVFIQGGSMGGIVSLRDIESGLIPNVEGALLFCGAVAGAQNWYNAFDLRMIYEAVCEDVSGAGLPTQSWYEQPSLVRGELDFLDSLERCTGLITSEQVGGVLGALLRSSDQNERLNRILDITQIDISFLLLNLGYAVFELPSLVNHPKKLNGLLPFDNAAVDYGDADINLRVKRNAALPSSRQLLLENYSPSGNIGDTKIVSIHTSRDDLVSVGNQRLLRDLIPASQLSIAIAVEEEPSHCGFSYDEGLSAWNSLRSWVDGGAQPNAQDIQNTCKKNNSDTGQCRFDFSFELPSSALIFPRNFSAPTLGTNSYDSATNTISIEALKQAGEPGSYNLELVPSLQNDSVFNLEDIEFIVDVGSWQHQALFLPDQQMLYLPSLKILPWAKNDPKYNVFMYYTNESGQETLKLLEFETTND
;
A
#
# COMPACT_ATOMS: atom_id res chain seq x y z
N MET A 1 -15.78 -83.94 -35.51
CA MET A 1 -14.66 -83.70 -34.60
C MET A 1 -14.03 -82.34 -34.97
N SER A 2 -14.39 -81.30 -34.37
CA SER A 2 -13.92 -79.93 -34.65
C SER A 2 -13.06 -79.50 -33.46
N LYS A 3 -11.77 -79.22 -33.71
CA LYS A 3 -10.85 -78.68 -32.70
C LYS A 3 -11.00 -77.14 -32.69
N GLN A 4 -11.58 -76.59 -31.63
CA GLN A 4 -11.51 -75.18 -31.33
C GLN A 4 -10.13 -74.86 -30.74
N ILE A 5 -9.37 -73.98 -31.40
CA ILE A 5 -8.13 -73.41 -30.91
C ILE A 5 -8.53 -72.11 -30.17
N LEU A 6 -8.26 -72.09 -28.85
CA LEU A 6 -8.47 -70.94 -27.99
C LEU A 6 -7.21 -70.04 -28.08
N LEU A 7 -7.33 -68.88 -28.73
CA LEU A 7 -6.29 -67.83 -28.76
C LEU A 7 -6.42 -66.99 -27.50
N ILE A 8 -5.49 -67.14 -26.55
CA ILE A 8 -5.33 -66.28 -25.37
C ILE A 8 -4.50 -65.08 -25.82
N ALA A 9 -5.14 -63.91 -26.04
CA ALA A 9 -4.43 -62.65 -26.23
C ALA A 9 -3.97 -62.12 -24.86
N LEU A 10 -2.68 -62.16 -24.61
CA LEU A 10 -2.06 -61.48 -23.45
C LEU A 10 -2.01 -59.98 -23.74
N PHE A 11 -2.92 -59.22 -23.15
CA PHE A 11 -2.77 -57.78 -23.07
C PHE A 11 -1.75 -57.47 -21.98
N TYR A 12 -0.54 -57.12 -22.37
CA TYR A 12 0.39 -56.41 -21.53
C TYR A 12 -0.11 -54.98 -21.38
N LEU A 13 -0.78 -54.67 -20.28
CA LEU A 13 -0.95 -53.30 -19.80
C LEU A 13 0.46 -52.79 -19.43
N PHE A 14 1.06 -52.04 -20.31
CA PHE A 14 2.12 -51.13 -19.90
C PHE A 14 1.46 -50.05 -19.06
N ALA A 15 1.46 -50.21 -17.73
CA ALA A 15 1.32 -49.12 -16.82
C ALA A 15 2.54 -48.22 -17.10
N VAL A 16 2.34 -47.13 -17.82
CA VAL A 16 3.29 -46.02 -17.86
C VAL A 16 3.27 -45.48 -16.44
N PRO A 17 4.34 -45.59 -15.65
CA PRO A 17 4.35 -44.90 -14.37
C PRO A 17 4.19 -43.41 -14.70
N GLU A 18 3.18 -42.77 -14.13
CA GLU A 18 3.18 -41.34 -14.00
C GLU A 18 4.45 -41.00 -13.22
N ILE A 19 5.47 -40.57 -13.93
CA ILE A 19 6.71 -40.06 -13.34
C ILE A 19 6.29 -38.66 -12.82
N PHE A 20 5.74 -38.62 -11.62
CA PHE A 20 5.76 -37.36 -10.86
C PHE A 20 7.24 -36.99 -10.78
N ALA A 21 7.60 -35.85 -11.34
CA ALA A 21 8.95 -35.34 -11.24
C ALA A 21 9.31 -35.31 -9.74
N GLN A 22 10.29 -36.09 -9.35
CA GLN A 22 10.74 -36.12 -7.97
C GLN A 22 11.32 -34.75 -7.65
N VAL A 23 10.76 -34.06 -6.66
CA VAL A 23 11.15 -32.70 -6.24
C VAL A 23 11.99 -32.82 -4.97
N SER A 24 13.10 -32.13 -4.92
CA SER A 24 13.90 -31.94 -3.71
C SER A 24 13.44 -30.68 -3.01
N GLU A 25 13.14 -30.77 -1.73
CA GLU A 25 12.69 -29.65 -0.91
C GLU A 25 13.77 -29.26 0.10
N TYR A 26 14.01 -27.92 0.22
CA TYR A 26 14.88 -27.34 1.23
C TYR A 26 14.12 -26.28 2.01
N ARG A 27 14.27 -26.30 3.33
CA ARG A 27 13.65 -25.33 4.25
C ARG A 27 14.66 -24.89 5.28
N GLY A 28 14.49 -23.68 5.79
CA GLY A 28 15.31 -23.14 6.85
C GLY A 28 14.99 -21.71 7.18
N GLN A 29 15.89 -21.07 7.88
CA GLN A 29 15.79 -19.67 8.26
C GLN A 29 17.07 -18.95 7.85
N THR A 30 16.91 -17.73 7.33
CA THR A 30 18.03 -16.86 6.96
C THR A 30 18.55 -16.10 8.20
N SER A 31 19.67 -15.40 8.06
CA SER A 31 20.24 -14.58 9.13
C SER A 31 19.38 -13.38 9.53
N THR A 32 18.50 -12.91 8.64
CA THR A 32 17.51 -11.87 8.96
C THR A 32 16.35 -12.38 9.81
N GLY A 33 16.19 -13.69 9.91
CA GLY A 33 15.09 -14.35 10.61
C GLY A 33 13.91 -14.73 9.71
N ALA A 34 14.00 -14.50 8.40
CA ALA A 34 13.01 -14.97 7.44
C ALA A 34 13.12 -16.48 7.24
N TYR A 35 11.98 -17.16 7.22
CA TYR A 35 11.95 -18.56 6.81
C TYR A 35 11.94 -18.66 5.29
N TYR A 36 12.53 -19.73 4.77
CA TYR A 36 12.51 -20.00 3.34
C TYR A 36 12.03 -21.41 3.02
N LYS A 37 11.46 -21.53 1.84
CA LYS A 37 11.14 -22.79 1.20
C LYS A 37 11.66 -22.76 -0.24
N ILE A 38 12.35 -23.84 -0.64
CA ILE A 38 12.90 -24.02 -2.00
C ILE A 38 12.48 -25.40 -2.46
N GLU A 39 11.92 -25.49 -3.66
CA GLU A 39 11.62 -26.76 -4.32
C GLU A 39 12.33 -26.83 -5.68
N VAL A 40 12.98 -27.95 -5.95
CA VAL A 40 13.86 -28.13 -7.11
C VAL A 40 13.55 -29.46 -7.81
N PRO A 41 13.18 -29.47 -9.10
CA PRO A 41 13.05 -30.70 -9.87
C PRO A 41 14.34 -31.49 -9.86
N GLN A 42 14.29 -32.82 -9.78
CA GLN A 42 15.47 -33.68 -9.67
C GLN A 42 16.43 -33.53 -10.88
N ALA A 43 15.90 -33.20 -12.04
CA ALA A 43 16.67 -33.01 -13.28
C ALA A 43 17.05 -31.55 -13.54
N TRP A 44 16.86 -30.67 -12.56
CA TRP A 44 17.11 -29.22 -12.73
C TRP A 44 18.58 -28.94 -13.11
N LEU A 45 18.74 -28.04 -14.05
CA LEU A 45 20.01 -27.49 -14.50
C LEU A 45 20.00 -25.95 -14.41
N PRO A 46 21.17 -25.27 -14.34
CA PRO A 46 21.22 -23.79 -14.28
C PRO A 46 20.41 -23.07 -15.36
N GLU A 47 20.40 -23.60 -16.59
CA GLU A 47 19.65 -23.07 -17.73
C GLU A 47 18.13 -23.16 -17.58
N ASP A 48 17.61 -24.04 -16.72
CA ASP A 48 16.19 -24.14 -16.43
C ASP A 48 15.69 -22.91 -15.64
N GLY A 49 16.55 -22.34 -14.78
CA GLY A 49 16.29 -21.11 -14.06
C GLY A 49 15.56 -21.28 -12.72
N LEU A 50 15.37 -20.16 -12.06
CA LEU A 50 14.71 -20.04 -10.75
C LEU A 50 13.52 -19.11 -10.84
N VAL A 51 12.41 -19.47 -10.18
CA VAL A 51 11.27 -18.60 -9.91
C VAL A 51 11.28 -18.22 -8.42
N ILE A 52 11.22 -16.93 -8.09
CA ILE A 52 11.05 -16.42 -6.73
C ILE A 52 9.63 -15.91 -6.58
N TRP A 53 8.88 -16.43 -5.60
CA TRP A 53 7.55 -15.99 -5.28
C TRP A 53 7.55 -15.02 -4.10
N ASN A 54 6.92 -13.86 -4.30
CA ASN A 54 6.68 -12.84 -3.29
C ASN A 54 5.20 -12.85 -2.87
N HIS A 55 4.94 -13.24 -1.63
CA HIS A 55 3.57 -13.32 -1.10
C HIS A 55 2.98 -11.94 -0.85
N GLY A 56 1.66 -11.88 -0.79
CA GLY A 56 0.89 -10.68 -0.44
C GLY A 56 0.99 -10.32 1.04
N TYR A 57 0.23 -9.30 1.43
CA TYR A 57 0.15 -8.82 2.80
C TYR A 57 -0.36 -9.92 3.74
N GLN A 58 0.35 -10.13 4.83
CA GLN A 58 -0.05 -11.03 5.91
C GLN A 58 -0.38 -10.18 7.14
N GLY A 59 -1.64 -10.01 7.42
CA GLY A 59 -2.23 -9.00 8.30
C GLY A 59 -1.59 -8.80 9.69
N TYR A 60 -2.02 -7.77 10.37
CA TYR A 60 -1.54 -7.34 11.70
C TYR A 60 -1.72 -8.39 12.81
N THR A 61 -2.58 -9.38 12.61
CA THR A 61 -2.76 -10.50 13.56
C THR A 61 -1.61 -11.49 13.53
N GLN A 62 -0.80 -11.49 12.46
CA GLN A 62 0.37 -12.34 12.37
C GLN A 62 1.56 -11.69 13.06
N THR A 63 1.91 -12.20 14.23
CA THR A 63 2.98 -11.66 15.09
C THR A 63 4.37 -12.22 14.78
N SER A 64 4.46 -13.22 13.92
CA SER A 64 5.74 -13.84 13.52
C SER A 64 5.69 -14.27 12.05
N PRO A 65 6.85 -14.31 11.37
CA PRO A 65 6.96 -14.82 10.01
C PRO A 65 6.43 -16.26 9.89
N ASP A 66 5.83 -16.59 8.75
CA ASP A 66 5.33 -17.95 8.49
C ASP A 66 6.52 -18.91 8.33
N SER A 67 6.55 -19.95 9.15
CA SER A 67 7.60 -20.98 9.09
C SER A 67 7.52 -21.91 7.87
N ASN A 68 6.44 -21.82 7.10
CA ASN A 68 6.21 -22.59 5.89
C ASN A 68 5.66 -21.71 4.75
N PRO A 69 6.48 -20.81 4.19
CA PRO A 69 6.01 -19.90 3.16
C PRO A 69 5.44 -20.63 1.95
N SER A 70 4.33 -20.12 1.42
CA SER A 70 3.74 -20.59 0.17
C SER A 70 4.66 -20.27 -1.00
N LEU A 71 4.74 -21.18 -1.96
CA LEU A 71 5.47 -20.99 -3.22
C LEU A 71 4.63 -20.30 -4.32
N GLY A 72 3.41 -19.92 -4.00
CA GLY A 72 2.53 -19.18 -4.91
C GLY A 72 1.59 -20.04 -5.75
N PRO A 73 0.68 -19.41 -6.49
CA PRO A 73 -0.42 -20.10 -7.18
C PRO A 73 0.02 -20.88 -8.42
N LEU A 74 1.22 -20.60 -8.97
CA LEU A 74 1.75 -21.27 -10.17
C LEU A 74 2.96 -22.17 -9.84
N ALA A 75 3.17 -22.54 -8.58
CA ALA A 75 4.32 -23.35 -8.16
C ALA A 75 4.40 -24.68 -8.91
N ASP A 76 3.31 -25.43 -8.94
CA ASP A 76 3.26 -26.73 -9.60
C ASP A 76 3.59 -26.63 -11.10
N VAL A 77 3.07 -25.59 -11.75
CA VAL A 77 3.35 -25.31 -13.18
C VAL A 77 4.82 -24.98 -13.40
N ALA A 78 5.42 -24.18 -12.54
CA ALA A 78 6.83 -23.84 -12.66
C ALA A 78 7.71 -25.09 -12.52
N LEU A 79 7.41 -25.94 -11.53
CA LEU A 79 8.11 -27.22 -11.31
C LEU A 79 7.92 -28.18 -12.49
N GLU A 80 6.70 -28.35 -13.02
CA GLU A 80 6.42 -29.18 -14.19
C GLU A 80 7.13 -28.68 -15.45
N GLN A 81 7.38 -27.38 -15.53
CA GLN A 81 8.13 -26.74 -16.61
C GLN A 81 9.65 -26.76 -16.41
N GLY A 82 10.13 -27.41 -15.34
CA GLY A 82 11.54 -27.59 -15.04
C GLY A 82 12.18 -26.52 -14.16
N TYR A 83 11.50 -25.43 -13.83
CA TYR A 83 12.05 -24.37 -12.98
C TYR A 83 12.19 -24.85 -11.54
N ALA A 84 13.26 -24.43 -10.85
CA ALA A 84 13.24 -24.39 -9.40
C ALA A 84 12.35 -23.24 -8.91
N ILE A 85 11.75 -23.37 -7.74
CA ILE A 85 10.93 -22.32 -7.15
C ILE A 85 11.32 -22.08 -5.68
N ALA A 86 11.32 -20.82 -5.27
CA ALA A 86 11.69 -20.40 -3.93
C ALA A 86 10.77 -19.29 -3.41
N ALA A 87 10.56 -19.26 -2.10
CA ALA A 87 9.83 -18.18 -1.42
C ALA A 87 10.42 -17.89 -0.05
N SER A 88 10.35 -16.63 0.35
CA SER A 88 10.65 -16.15 1.70
C SER A 88 9.34 -15.77 2.42
N SER A 89 9.30 -16.01 3.74
CA SER A 89 8.21 -15.49 4.59
C SER A 89 8.40 -14.01 4.96
N PHE A 90 9.48 -13.41 4.51
CA PHE A 90 10.06 -12.17 5.00
C PHE A 90 10.36 -12.21 6.51
N SER A 91 11.25 -11.35 6.97
CA SER A 91 11.62 -11.25 8.39
C SER A 91 10.66 -10.35 9.19
N GLN A 92 9.80 -9.61 8.49
CA GLN A 92 8.80 -8.74 9.06
C GLN A 92 7.40 -9.15 8.59
N THR A 93 6.44 -9.07 9.48
CA THR A 93 5.01 -9.24 9.16
C THR A 93 4.35 -7.91 8.75
N GLY A 94 3.10 -7.96 8.33
CA GLY A 94 2.38 -6.79 7.87
C GLY A 94 2.99 -6.21 6.58
N TRP A 95 3.19 -4.89 6.51
CA TRP A 95 3.85 -4.24 5.38
C TRP A 95 5.37 -4.49 5.42
N ALA A 96 5.78 -5.63 4.89
CA ALA A 96 7.16 -6.13 4.97
C ALA A 96 8.13 -5.50 3.97
N VAL A 97 7.70 -4.52 3.17
CA VAL A 97 8.46 -3.94 2.06
C VAL A 97 9.79 -3.31 2.48
N PHE A 98 9.88 -2.86 3.74
CA PHE A 98 11.10 -2.22 4.28
C PHE A 98 12.35 -3.10 4.20
N ASN A 99 12.22 -4.41 4.39
CA ASN A 99 13.36 -5.33 4.45
C ASN A 99 13.27 -6.51 3.48
N SER A 100 12.17 -6.68 2.76
CA SER A 100 11.91 -7.86 1.92
C SER A 100 12.98 -8.13 0.87
N HIS A 101 13.56 -7.08 0.27
CA HIS A 101 14.63 -7.22 -0.73
C HIS A 101 15.92 -7.83 -0.15
N ILE A 102 16.22 -7.57 1.13
CA ILE A 102 17.35 -8.21 1.83
C ILE A 102 17.02 -9.67 2.17
N ASP A 103 15.77 -9.93 2.59
CA ASP A 103 15.31 -11.30 2.86
C ASP A 103 15.37 -12.16 1.59
N ASN A 104 14.97 -11.60 0.44
CA ASN A 104 15.04 -12.29 -0.85
C ASN A 104 16.47 -12.42 -1.39
N GLN A 105 17.34 -11.46 -1.15
CA GLN A 105 18.77 -11.63 -1.40
C GLN A 105 19.31 -12.84 -0.66
N GLN A 106 19.02 -12.96 0.64
CA GLN A 106 19.49 -14.10 1.45
C GLN A 106 18.83 -15.43 1.03
N LEU A 107 17.57 -15.40 0.59
CA LEU A 107 16.92 -16.55 -0.03
C LEU A 107 17.69 -17.00 -1.30
N PHE A 108 18.02 -16.06 -2.17
CA PHE A 108 18.79 -16.34 -3.39
C PHE A 108 20.18 -16.87 -3.06
N GLU A 109 20.89 -16.29 -2.10
CA GLU A 109 22.18 -16.79 -1.62
C GLU A 109 22.08 -18.23 -1.09
N LYS A 110 20.99 -18.55 -0.36
CA LYS A 110 20.71 -19.92 0.10
C LYS A 110 20.42 -20.87 -1.06
N PHE A 111 19.70 -20.42 -2.07
CA PHE A 111 19.48 -21.21 -3.27
C PHE A 111 20.81 -21.55 -3.95
N VAL A 112 21.68 -20.57 -4.14
CA VAL A 112 23.00 -20.76 -4.76
C VAL A 112 23.88 -21.71 -3.93
N GLU A 113 23.86 -21.60 -2.60
CA GLU A 113 24.60 -22.48 -1.69
C GLU A 113 24.14 -23.94 -1.78
N LEU A 114 22.83 -24.19 -1.85
CA LEU A 114 22.23 -25.51 -1.74
C LEU A 114 22.06 -26.24 -3.10
N VAL A 115 21.88 -25.47 -4.17
CA VAL A 115 21.47 -25.98 -5.49
C VAL A 115 22.49 -25.59 -6.57
N GLY A 116 22.83 -24.30 -6.65
CA GLY A 116 23.73 -23.77 -7.66
C GLY A 116 23.24 -22.43 -8.22
N MET A 117 24.08 -21.75 -9.00
CA MET A 117 23.76 -20.48 -9.63
C MET A 117 22.81 -20.71 -10.81
N PRO A 118 21.61 -20.10 -10.83
CA PRO A 118 20.73 -20.15 -11.99
C PRO A 118 21.18 -19.17 -13.08
N ASP A 119 21.06 -19.57 -14.35
CA ASP A 119 21.39 -18.71 -15.48
C ASP A 119 20.36 -17.59 -15.67
N LYS A 120 19.11 -17.81 -15.27
CA LYS A 120 18.01 -16.85 -15.31
C LYS A 120 17.13 -16.94 -14.07
N VAL A 121 16.60 -15.80 -13.66
CA VAL A 121 15.66 -15.66 -12.54
C VAL A 121 14.37 -14.99 -13.03
N PHE A 122 13.25 -15.55 -12.62
CA PHE A 122 11.94 -14.91 -12.71
C PHE A 122 11.47 -14.54 -11.32
N ILE A 123 10.79 -13.39 -11.20
CA ILE A 123 10.16 -12.98 -9.96
C ILE A 123 8.64 -12.94 -10.19
N GLN A 124 7.88 -13.52 -9.28
CA GLN A 124 6.43 -13.45 -9.28
C GLN A 124 5.95 -12.84 -7.97
N GLY A 125 4.93 -12.00 -8.01
CA GLY A 125 4.40 -11.43 -6.77
C GLY A 125 2.95 -11.00 -6.87
N GLY A 126 2.18 -11.29 -5.81
CA GLY A 126 0.77 -10.92 -5.72
C GLY A 126 0.51 -9.85 -4.66
N SER A 127 -0.41 -8.90 -4.93
CA SER A 127 -0.77 -7.86 -3.96
C SER A 127 0.47 -7.08 -3.48
N MET A 128 0.76 -7.03 -2.18
CA MET A 128 2.01 -6.49 -1.65
C MET A 128 3.25 -7.13 -2.31
N GLY A 129 3.19 -8.41 -2.66
CA GLY A 129 4.29 -9.09 -3.36
C GLY A 129 4.66 -8.45 -4.70
N GLY A 130 3.73 -7.73 -5.34
CA GLY A 130 4.01 -6.98 -6.57
C GLY A 130 5.00 -5.84 -6.34
N ILE A 131 4.84 -5.04 -5.27
CA ILE A 131 5.80 -3.98 -4.93
C ILE A 131 7.12 -4.55 -4.41
N VAL A 132 7.08 -5.69 -3.67
CA VAL A 132 8.29 -6.39 -3.25
C VAL A 132 9.08 -6.85 -4.48
N SER A 133 8.41 -7.39 -5.50
CA SER A 133 9.03 -7.81 -6.75
C SER A 133 9.73 -6.67 -7.48
N LEU A 134 9.11 -5.49 -7.55
CA LEU A 134 9.76 -4.30 -8.10
C LEU A 134 11.00 -3.90 -7.28
N ARG A 135 10.89 -3.95 -5.94
CA ARG A 135 12.01 -3.63 -5.06
C ARG A 135 13.18 -4.59 -5.22
N ASP A 136 12.90 -5.89 -5.39
CA ASP A 136 13.93 -6.89 -5.67
C ASP A 136 14.69 -6.56 -6.96
N ILE A 137 13.95 -6.23 -8.02
CA ILE A 137 14.54 -5.87 -9.32
C ILE A 137 15.36 -4.58 -9.22
N GLU A 138 14.77 -3.52 -8.67
CA GLU A 138 15.40 -2.19 -8.58
C GLU A 138 16.61 -2.17 -7.64
N SER A 139 16.63 -3.04 -6.63
CA SER A 139 17.79 -3.16 -5.73
C SER A 139 19.03 -3.73 -6.42
N GLY A 140 18.84 -4.54 -7.46
CA GLY A 140 19.92 -5.24 -8.16
C GLY A 140 20.66 -6.29 -7.32
N LEU A 141 20.12 -6.66 -6.15
CA LEU A 141 20.75 -7.61 -5.22
C LEU A 141 20.59 -9.06 -5.68
N ILE A 142 19.60 -9.34 -6.52
CA ILE A 142 19.38 -10.63 -7.16
C ILE A 142 19.84 -10.50 -8.62
N PRO A 143 20.90 -11.21 -9.02
CA PRO A 143 21.39 -11.15 -10.39
C PRO A 143 20.50 -11.94 -11.36
N ASN A 144 20.68 -11.69 -12.65
CA ASN A 144 20.05 -12.44 -13.74
C ASN A 144 18.51 -12.42 -13.73
N VAL A 145 17.89 -11.37 -13.20
CA VAL A 145 16.43 -11.20 -13.24
C VAL A 145 16.02 -10.79 -14.65
N GLU A 146 15.48 -11.73 -15.42
CA GLU A 146 15.08 -11.51 -16.81
C GLU A 146 13.61 -11.18 -16.98
N GLY A 147 12.76 -11.65 -16.04
CA GLY A 147 11.32 -11.41 -16.13
C GLY A 147 10.62 -11.32 -14.79
N ALA A 148 9.52 -10.56 -14.74
CA ALA A 148 8.64 -10.49 -13.58
C ALA A 148 7.17 -10.59 -13.98
N LEU A 149 6.38 -11.34 -13.18
CA LEU A 149 4.93 -11.43 -13.28
C LEU A 149 4.28 -10.87 -12.03
N LEU A 150 3.52 -9.79 -12.18
CA LEU A 150 2.86 -9.08 -11.10
C LEU A 150 1.36 -9.34 -11.15
N PHE A 151 0.80 -9.87 -10.06
CA PHE A 151 -0.62 -10.15 -9.90
C PHE A 151 -1.24 -9.09 -9.00
N CYS A 152 -2.18 -8.27 -9.50
CA CYS A 152 -2.88 -7.25 -8.70
C CYS A 152 -1.92 -6.49 -7.74
N GLY A 153 -0.72 -6.18 -8.25
CA GLY A 153 0.37 -5.67 -7.43
C GLY A 153 0.09 -4.28 -6.87
N ALA A 154 0.41 -4.09 -5.58
CA ALA A 154 0.39 -2.79 -4.92
C ALA A 154 1.57 -1.92 -5.37
N VAL A 155 1.77 -1.84 -6.70
CA VAL A 155 2.95 -1.24 -7.35
C VAL A 155 3.08 0.27 -7.18
N ALA A 156 2.02 0.95 -6.73
CA ALA A 156 2.12 2.33 -6.27
C ALA A 156 2.79 2.45 -4.88
N GLY A 157 3.15 1.32 -4.27
CA GLY A 157 3.90 1.27 -3.02
C GLY A 157 3.20 1.98 -1.88
N ALA A 158 3.92 2.88 -1.24
CA ALA A 158 3.43 3.66 -0.11
C ALA A 158 2.16 4.47 -0.41
N GLN A 159 1.88 4.80 -1.68
CA GLN A 159 0.68 5.56 -2.04
C GLN A 159 -0.62 4.81 -1.72
N ASN A 160 -0.62 3.46 -1.75
CA ASN A 160 -1.81 2.68 -1.40
C ASN A 160 -2.32 2.95 0.03
N TRP A 161 -1.43 3.28 0.96
CA TRP A 161 -1.80 3.59 2.34
C TRP A 161 -2.54 4.91 2.49
N TYR A 162 -2.36 5.85 1.57
CA TYR A 162 -3.10 7.11 1.58
C TYR A 162 -4.59 6.91 1.31
N ASN A 163 -4.97 5.91 0.50
CA ASN A 163 -6.40 5.60 0.28
C ASN A 163 -7.08 5.14 1.58
N ALA A 164 -6.42 4.27 2.35
CA ALA A 164 -6.92 3.85 3.66
C ALA A 164 -6.97 5.01 4.67
N PHE A 165 -5.94 5.85 4.67
CA PHE A 165 -5.87 7.04 5.51
C PHE A 165 -7.03 8.01 5.20
N ASP A 166 -7.24 8.36 3.93
CA ASP A 166 -8.29 9.27 3.50
C ASP A 166 -9.69 8.72 3.82
N LEU A 167 -9.90 7.43 3.60
CA LEU A 167 -11.15 6.77 3.96
C LEU A 167 -11.45 6.92 5.45
N ARG A 168 -10.44 6.74 6.32
CA ARG A 168 -10.59 6.97 7.75
C ARG A 168 -10.96 8.42 8.06
N MET A 169 -10.30 9.38 7.45
CA MET A 169 -10.58 10.80 7.66
C MET A 169 -12.02 11.16 7.26
N ILE A 170 -12.48 10.62 6.12
CA ILE A 170 -13.87 10.82 5.66
C ILE A 170 -14.86 10.15 6.60
N TYR A 171 -14.61 8.91 7.02
CA TYR A 171 -15.46 8.22 8.00
C TYR A 171 -15.59 9.02 9.30
N GLU A 172 -14.47 9.46 9.88
CA GLU A 172 -14.46 10.25 11.11
C GLU A 172 -15.25 11.56 10.95
N ALA A 173 -15.16 12.23 9.80
CA ALA A 173 -15.91 13.45 9.53
C ALA A 173 -17.42 13.20 9.33
N VAL A 174 -17.79 12.12 8.64
CA VAL A 174 -19.20 11.76 8.39
C VAL A 174 -19.89 11.28 9.66
N CYS A 175 -19.15 10.61 10.58
CA CYS A 175 -19.67 9.99 11.78
C CYS A 175 -19.45 10.84 13.06
N GLU A 176 -18.92 12.05 12.95
CA GLU A 176 -18.51 12.90 14.08
C GLU A 176 -19.62 13.14 15.10
N ASP A 177 -20.85 13.35 14.63
CA ASP A 177 -22.04 13.65 15.44
C ASP A 177 -22.75 12.39 15.99
N VAL A 178 -22.27 11.18 15.65
CA VAL A 178 -22.87 9.93 16.09
C VAL A 178 -22.20 9.44 17.38
N SER A 179 -22.95 9.46 18.47
CA SER A 179 -22.44 9.01 19.77
C SER A 179 -21.96 7.57 19.73
N GLY A 180 -20.71 7.33 20.10
CA GLY A 180 -20.09 6.00 20.13
C GLY A 180 -19.63 5.46 18.77
N ALA A 181 -19.67 6.26 17.71
CA ALA A 181 -19.17 5.88 16.39
C ALA A 181 -17.68 6.20 16.16
N GLY A 182 -17.00 6.74 17.16
CA GLY A 182 -15.55 6.98 17.06
C GLY A 182 -14.76 5.69 16.91
N LEU A 183 -13.79 5.69 15.99
CA LEU A 183 -12.91 4.55 15.77
C LEU A 183 -12.04 4.25 17.01
N PRO A 184 -11.56 3.00 17.20
CA PRO A 184 -10.94 2.53 18.44
C PRO A 184 -9.76 3.35 18.96
N THR A 185 -9.00 4.00 18.08
CA THR A 185 -7.95 4.94 18.49
C THR A 185 -8.12 6.25 17.74
N GLN A 186 -7.85 7.36 18.44
CA GLN A 186 -7.77 8.70 17.86
C GLN A 186 -6.32 9.10 17.59
N SER A 187 -5.36 8.32 18.08
CA SER A 187 -3.93 8.55 17.95
C SER A 187 -3.30 7.57 16.97
N TRP A 188 -2.47 8.05 16.06
CA TRP A 188 -1.65 7.23 15.18
C TRP A 188 -0.52 6.49 15.91
N TYR A 189 -0.21 6.93 17.13
CA TYR A 189 0.87 6.41 17.97
C TYR A 189 0.40 5.32 18.94
N GLU A 190 -0.88 5.00 18.92
CA GLU A 190 -1.47 3.95 19.74
C GLU A 190 -1.94 2.79 18.87
N GLN A 191 -1.45 1.60 19.19
CA GLN A 191 -1.91 0.37 18.56
C GLN A 191 -3.18 -0.13 19.27
N PRO A 192 -4.34 -0.27 18.59
CA PRO A 192 -5.51 -0.88 19.19
C PRO A 192 -5.20 -2.31 19.65
N SER A 193 -5.76 -2.72 20.79
CA SER A 193 -5.69 -4.13 21.19
C SER A 193 -6.47 -4.98 20.18
N LEU A 194 -5.92 -6.12 19.76
CA LEU A 194 -6.50 -6.93 18.70
C LEU A 194 -7.95 -7.32 19.01
N VAL A 195 -8.22 -7.93 20.16
CA VAL A 195 -9.56 -8.46 20.48
C VAL A 195 -10.56 -7.36 20.80
N ARG A 196 -10.19 -6.42 21.69
CA ARG A 196 -11.11 -5.37 22.10
C ARG A 196 -11.28 -4.32 21.01
N GLY A 197 -10.20 -3.98 20.32
CA GLY A 197 -10.25 -3.02 19.23
C GLY A 197 -11.10 -3.49 18.06
N GLU A 198 -11.12 -4.79 17.73
CA GLU A 198 -12.03 -5.31 16.70
C GLU A 198 -13.50 -5.19 17.11
N LEU A 199 -13.85 -5.48 18.36
CA LEU A 199 -15.22 -5.31 18.85
C LEU A 199 -15.64 -3.85 18.87
N ASP A 200 -14.79 -2.97 19.37
CA ASP A 200 -15.04 -1.52 19.40
C ASP A 200 -15.14 -0.94 17.97
N PHE A 201 -14.34 -1.45 17.04
CA PHE A 201 -14.38 -1.08 15.61
C PHE A 201 -15.71 -1.48 14.97
N LEU A 202 -16.16 -2.71 15.14
CA LEU A 202 -17.44 -3.18 14.61
C LEU A 202 -18.62 -2.43 15.22
N ASP A 203 -18.62 -2.15 16.54
CA ASP A 203 -19.64 -1.35 17.22
C ASP A 203 -19.69 0.09 16.66
N SER A 204 -18.53 0.68 16.39
CA SER A 204 -18.43 2.03 15.78
C SER A 204 -19.06 2.05 14.38
N LEU A 205 -18.75 1.05 13.54
CA LEU A 205 -19.31 0.93 12.19
C LEU A 205 -20.81 0.70 12.22
N GLU A 206 -21.29 -0.17 13.10
CA GLU A 206 -22.72 -0.43 13.25
C GLU A 206 -23.49 0.84 13.64
N ARG A 207 -22.98 1.61 14.58
CA ARG A 207 -23.60 2.87 15.01
C ARG A 207 -23.68 3.91 13.90
N CYS A 208 -22.61 4.10 13.17
CA CYS A 208 -22.57 5.11 12.12
C CYS A 208 -23.28 4.67 10.85
N THR A 209 -22.91 3.50 10.31
CA THR A 209 -23.27 3.07 8.95
C THR A 209 -24.14 1.81 8.91
N GLY A 210 -24.36 1.14 10.04
CA GLY A 210 -25.09 -0.13 10.11
C GLY A 210 -24.30 -1.30 9.47
N LEU A 211 -22.97 -1.19 9.39
CA LEU A 211 -22.09 -2.25 8.89
C LEU A 211 -21.65 -3.16 10.02
N ILE A 212 -22.07 -4.43 9.98
CA ILE A 212 -21.71 -5.43 10.99
C ILE A 212 -20.75 -6.47 10.41
N THR A 213 -20.98 -6.93 9.18
CA THR A 213 -20.11 -7.89 8.49
C THR A 213 -20.10 -7.64 6.98
N SER A 214 -19.09 -8.14 6.29
CA SER A 214 -18.99 -8.04 4.82
C SER A 214 -20.18 -8.69 4.09
N GLU A 215 -20.74 -9.77 4.61
CA GLU A 215 -21.89 -10.47 4.03
C GLU A 215 -23.21 -9.70 4.20
N GLN A 216 -23.33 -8.88 5.26
CA GLN A 216 -24.52 -8.07 5.53
C GLN A 216 -24.45 -6.70 4.84
N VAL A 217 -23.31 -6.35 4.32
CA VAL A 217 -23.01 -5.04 3.73
C VAL A 217 -23.69 -4.89 2.36
N GLY A 218 -23.72 -5.96 1.58
CA GLY A 218 -24.28 -5.95 0.24
C GLY A 218 -25.75 -6.36 0.18
N GLY A 219 -26.48 -5.82 -0.77
CA GLY A 219 -27.80 -6.26 -1.16
C GLY A 219 -28.97 -5.60 -0.43
N VAL A 220 -30.17 -5.95 -0.88
CA VAL A 220 -31.44 -5.37 -0.45
C VAL A 220 -31.70 -5.57 1.04
N LEU A 221 -31.27 -6.69 1.61
CA LEU A 221 -31.50 -7.00 3.02
C LEU A 221 -30.70 -6.08 3.94
N GLY A 222 -29.43 -5.82 3.62
CA GLY A 222 -28.61 -4.88 4.39
C GLY A 222 -29.18 -3.46 4.36
N ALA A 223 -29.65 -3.00 3.21
CA ALA A 223 -30.30 -1.70 3.08
C ALA A 223 -31.58 -1.58 3.89
N LEU A 224 -32.34 -2.67 4.04
CA LEU A 224 -33.59 -2.70 4.82
C LEU A 224 -33.36 -2.72 6.35
N LEU A 225 -32.19 -3.21 6.80
CA LEU A 225 -31.85 -3.28 8.22
C LEU A 225 -31.28 -1.97 8.76
N ARG A 226 -30.77 -1.09 7.89
CA ARG A 226 -30.21 0.20 8.27
C ARG A 226 -31.31 1.25 8.46
N SER A 227 -31.10 2.18 9.40
CA SER A 227 -31.91 3.38 9.49
C SER A 227 -31.67 4.29 8.28
N SER A 228 -32.57 5.27 8.05
CA SER A 228 -32.40 6.29 7.00
C SER A 228 -31.06 6.99 7.12
N ASP A 229 -30.72 7.42 8.35
CA ASP A 229 -29.51 8.19 8.63
C ASP A 229 -28.22 7.34 8.44
N GLN A 230 -28.28 6.05 8.80
CA GLN A 230 -27.17 5.13 8.52
C GLN A 230 -26.95 4.94 7.02
N ASN A 231 -28.03 4.78 6.25
CA ASN A 231 -27.93 4.66 4.79
C ASN A 231 -27.39 5.96 4.17
N GLU A 232 -27.82 7.12 4.64
CA GLU A 232 -27.34 8.41 4.15
C GLU A 232 -25.84 8.57 4.40
N ARG A 233 -25.37 8.29 5.63
CA ARG A 233 -23.94 8.35 5.96
C ARG A 233 -23.12 7.33 5.17
N LEU A 234 -23.59 6.09 5.06
CA LEU A 234 -22.92 5.06 4.27
C LEU A 234 -22.78 5.48 2.80
N ASN A 235 -23.90 5.89 2.18
CA ASN A 235 -23.90 6.32 0.78
C ASN A 235 -22.95 7.52 0.60
N ARG A 236 -22.95 8.48 1.52
CA ARG A 236 -22.04 9.62 1.46
C ARG A 236 -20.57 9.19 1.48
N ILE A 237 -20.17 8.24 2.33
CA ILE A 237 -18.82 7.69 2.35
C ILE A 237 -18.49 7.05 1.01
N LEU A 238 -19.37 6.20 0.49
CA LEU A 238 -19.16 5.50 -0.77
C LEU A 238 -19.11 6.46 -1.98
N ASP A 239 -19.99 7.46 -2.01
CA ASP A 239 -20.04 8.46 -3.07
C ASP A 239 -18.78 9.34 -3.12
N ILE A 240 -18.21 9.68 -1.98
CA ILE A 240 -16.97 10.47 -1.89
C ILE A 240 -15.75 9.63 -2.22
N THR A 241 -15.66 8.42 -1.67
CA THR A 241 -14.48 7.56 -1.81
C THR A 241 -14.49 6.73 -3.08
N GLN A 242 -15.66 6.52 -3.71
CA GLN A 242 -15.85 5.65 -4.87
C GLN A 242 -15.42 4.19 -4.62
N ILE A 243 -15.29 3.78 -3.36
CA ILE A 243 -14.96 2.40 -2.96
C ILE A 243 -16.23 1.55 -3.03
N ASP A 244 -16.13 0.35 -3.58
CA ASP A 244 -17.22 -0.61 -3.49
C ASP A 244 -17.49 -1.01 -2.04
N ILE A 245 -18.75 -1.11 -1.68
CA ILE A 245 -19.19 -1.42 -0.31
C ILE A 245 -18.57 -2.72 0.24
N SER A 246 -18.29 -3.70 -0.62
CA SER A 246 -17.66 -4.97 -0.24
C SER A 246 -16.24 -4.82 0.31
N PHE A 247 -15.56 -3.74 -0.08
CA PHE A 247 -14.21 -3.43 0.39
C PHE A 247 -14.16 -2.46 1.58
N LEU A 248 -15.27 -1.81 1.92
CA LEU A 248 -15.28 -0.73 2.92
C LEU A 248 -14.80 -1.20 4.29
N LEU A 249 -15.31 -2.35 4.78
CA LEU A 249 -14.91 -2.91 6.07
C LEU A 249 -13.41 -3.23 6.13
N LEU A 250 -12.89 -3.84 5.06
CA LEU A 250 -11.49 -4.24 4.98
C LEU A 250 -10.57 -3.02 4.94
N ASN A 251 -10.87 -2.04 4.08
CA ASN A 251 -10.06 -0.81 3.97
C ASN A 251 -10.07 0.03 5.26
N LEU A 252 -11.21 0.14 5.94
CA LEU A 252 -11.28 0.77 7.26
C LEU A 252 -10.49 -0.02 8.31
N GLY A 253 -10.51 -1.35 8.26
CA GLY A 253 -9.69 -2.20 9.11
C GLY A 253 -8.20 -1.93 8.93
N TYR A 254 -7.73 -1.79 7.71
CA TYR A 254 -6.35 -1.34 7.43
C TYR A 254 -6.05 0.02 8.04
N ALA A 255 -6.96 0.98 7.88
CA ALA A 255 -6.79 2.33 8.42
C ALA A 255 -6.74 2.38 9.96
N VAL A 256 -7.44 1.47 10.63
CA VAL A 256 -7.53 1.43 12.11
C VAL A 256 -6.39 0.64 12.73
N PHE A 257 -5.99 -0.49 12.13
CA PHE A 257 -5.05 -1.42 12.76
C PHE A 257 -3.67 -1.40 12.11
N GLU A 258 -3.61 -1.25 10.78
CA GLU A 258 -2.35 -1.38 10.05
C GLU A 258 -1.57 -0.07 9.96
N LEU A 259 -2.24 1.06 9.77
CA LEU A 259 -1.55 2.35 9.76
C LEU A 259 -0.84 2.63 11.09
N PRO A 260 -1.46 2.44 12.28
CA PRO A 260 -0.73 2.54 13.55
C PRO A 260 0.41 1.52 13.67
N SER A 261 0.21 0.28 13.20
CA SER A 261 1.27 -0.73 13.18
C SER A 261 2.46 -0.30 12.33
N LEU A 262 2.21 0.27 11.15
CA LEU A 262 3.24 0.81 10.27
C LEU A 262 4.01 1.96 10.94
N VAL A 263 3.27 2.91 11.55
CA VAL A 263 3.85 4.09 12.22
C VAL A 263 4.68 3.68 13.43
N ASN A 264 4.19 2.78 14.28
CA ASN A 264 4.82 2.49 15.56
C ASN A 264 5.94 1.44 15.49
N HIS A 265 6.01 0.65 14.41
CA HIS A 265 6.99 -0.43 14.33
C HIS A 265 8.43 0.11 14.22
N PRO A 266 9.36 -0.30 15.13
CA PRO A 266 10.72 0.28 15.20
C PRO A 266 11.59 0.03 13.96
N LYS A 267 11.28 -1.01 13.17
CA LYS A 267 11.98 -1.32 11.91
C LYS A 267 11.24 -0.80 10.67
N LYS A 268 10.19 0.00 10.84
CA LYS A 268 9.43 0.65 9.76
C LYS A 268 9.50 2.16 9.95
N LEU A 269 8.43 2.80 10.36
CA LEU A 269 8.41 4.26 10.51
C LEU A 269 8.88 4.76 11.90
N ASN A 270 9.04 3.88 12.87
CA ASN A 270 9.63 4.17 14.18
C ASN A 270 9.03 5.43 14.86
N GLY A 271 7.72 5.54 14.89
CA GLY A 271 7.00 6.67 15.49
C GLY A 271 6.89 7.91 14.59
N LEU A 272 7.28 7.83 13.33
CA LEU A 272 7.17 8.94 12.39
C LEU A 272 5.87 8.82 11.58
N LEU A 273 5.00 9.84 11.65
CA LEU A 273 3.75 9.90 10.87
C LEU A 273 4.01 10.48 9.49
N PRO A 274 3.88 9.69 8.40
CA PRO A 274 4.13 10.16 7.04
C PRO A 274 2.87 10.64 6.32
N PHE A 275 1.68 10.42 6.89
CA PHE A 275 0.41 10.67 6.21
C PHE A 275 -0.01 12.13 6.34
N ASP A 276 -0.39 12.70 5.21
CA ASP A 276 -0.71 14.10 5.03
C ASP A 276 -1.98 14.25 4.20
N ASN A 277 -2.95 15.01 4.70
CA ASN A 277 -4.13 15.44 3.94
C ASN A 277 -4.35 16.95 4.04
N ALA A 278 -3.35 17.69 4.47
CA ALA A 278 -3.48 19.10 4.77
C ALA A 278 -3.98 19.92 3.55
N ALA A 279 -3.54 19.54 2.34
CA ALA A 279 -3.93 20.19 1.10
C ALA A 279 -4.84 19.32 0.20
N VAL A 280 -5.44 18.26 0.74
CA VAL A 280 -6.30 17.37 -0.03
C VAL A 280 -7.71 17.96 -0.13
N ASP A 281 -8.20 18.09 -1.36
CA ASP A 281 -9.61 18.37 -1.64
C ASP A 281 -10.38 17.04 -1.77
N TYR A 282 -11.33 16.84 -0.87
CA TYR A 282 -12.18 15.63 -0.88
C TYR A 282 -13.40 15.76 -1.80
N GLY A 283 -13.52 16.87 -2.56
CA GLY A 283 -14.62 17.10 -3.51
C GLY A 283 -15.98 17.40 -2.86
N ASP A 284 -16.05 17.47 -1.54
CA ASP A 284 -17.23 17.79 -0.74
C ASP A 284 -16.89 18.92 0.23
N ALA A 285 -17.58 20.07 0.10
CA ALA A 285 -17.27 21.26 0.88
C ALA A 285 -17.48 21.07 2.40
N ASP A 286 -18.51 20.32 2.81
CA ASP A 286 -18.76 20.04 4.23
C ASP A 286 -17.72 19.08 4.81
N ILE A 287 -17.30 18.05 4.05
CA ILE A 287 -16.20 17.17 4.46
C ILE A 287 -14.90 17.97 4.55
N ASN A 288 -14.59 18.82 3.58
CA ASN A 288 -13.39 19.64 3.62
C ASN A 288 -13.32 20.56 4.84
N LEU A 289 -14.48 21.01 5.36
CA LEU A 289 -14.57 21.80 6.59
C LEU A 289 -14.42 20.96 7.86
N ARG A 290 -14.95 19.75 7.88
CA ARG A 290 -15.04 18.91 9.09
C ARG A 290 -13.91 17.92 9.24
N VAL A 291 -13.29 17.53 8.13
CA VAL A 291 -12.24 16.51 8.14
C VAL A 291 -11.04 16.95 8.97
N LYS A 292 -10.59 16.06 9.85
CA LYS A 292 -9.37 16.29 10.61
C LYS A 292 -8.18 16.35 9.66
N ARG A 293 -7.44 17.46 9.69
CA ARG A 293 -6.25 17.65 8.87
C ARG A 293 -5.01 17.17 9.60
N ASN A 294 -4.18 16.41 8.90
CA ASN A 294 -2.87 15.97 9.35
C ASN A 294 -1.82 16.51 8.39
N ALA A 295 -0.70 16.92 8.96
CA ALA A 295 0.50 17.25 8.19
C ALA A 295 1.61 16.27 8.54
N ALA A 296 2.28 15.74 7.52
CA ALA A 296 3.37 14.80 7.71
C ALA A 296 4.70 15.50 7.86
N LEU A 297 5.60 14.95 8.69
CA LEU A 297 7.01 15.37 8.70
C LEU A 297 7.65 15.04 7.35
N PRO A 298 8.38 15.96 6.68
CA PRO A 298 9.08 15.63 5.43
C PRO A 298 10.01 14.45 5.57
N SER A 299 10.73 14.34 6.69
CA SER A 299 11.59 13.19 6.98
C SER A 299 10.81 11.88 7.03
N SER A 300 9.59 11.87 7.57
CA SER A 300 8.76 10.66 7.61
C SER A 300 8.18 10.33 6.24
N ARG A 301 7.78 11.34 5.46
CA ARG A 301 7.37 11.15 4.06
C ARG A 301 8.53 10.62 3.22
N GLN A 302 9.72 11.20 3.39
CA GLN A 302 10.92 10.74 2.71
C GLN A 302 11.23 9.28 3.06
N LEU A 303 11.20 8.92 4.35
CA LEU A 303 11.41 7.54 4.79
C LEU A 303 10.39 6.57 4.19
N LEU A 304 9.10 6.96 4.11
CA LEU A 304 8.08 6.15 3.49
C LEU A 304 8.30 6.01 1.97
N LEU A 305 8.69 7.09 1.29
CA LEU A 305 8.97 7.09 -0.15
C LEU A 305 10.20 6.25 -0.50
N GLU A 306 11.26 6.35 0.28
CA GLU A 306 12.47 5.52 0.13
C GLU A 306 12.19 4.03 0.39
N ASN A 307 11.20 3.75 1.26
CA ASN A 307 10.81 2.42 1.70
C ASN A 307 9.30 2.09 1.54
N TYR A 308 8.38 2.59 0.59
CA TYR A 308 8.80 2.43 -0.73
C TYR A 308 7.95 3.12 -1.80
N SER A 309 8.59 3.78 -2.70
CA SER A 309 8.04 4.18 -3.99
C SER A 309 8.91 3.59 -5.10
N PRO A 310 8.33 2.95 -6.12
CA PRO A 310 9.13 2.41 -7.22
C PRO A 310 9.77 3.55 -8.02
N SER A 311 10.98 3.32 -8.50
CA SER A 311 11.77 4.25 -9.30
C SER A 311 11.66 4.02 -10.81
N GLY A 312 11.26 2.80 -11.20
CA GLY A 312 11.26 2.36 -12.59
C GLY A 312 12.64 1.92 -13.12
N ASN A 313 13.66 1.88 -12.27
CA ASN A 313 14.99 1.40 -12.66
C ASN A 313 15.07 -0.12 -12.63
N ILE A 314 14.54 -0.76 -13.65
CA ILE A 314 14.41 -2.23 -13.74
C ILE A 314 15.49 -2.91 -14.60
N GLY A 315 16.51 -2.18 -15.06
CA GLY A 315 17.51 -2.73 -16.00
C GLY A 315 16.87 -3.23 -17.29
N ASP A 316 17.21 -4.45 -17.69
CA ASP A 316 16.65 -5.10 -18.90
C ASP A 316 15.48 -6.06 -18.59
N THR A 317 14.98 -6.08 -17.35
CA THR A 317 13.92 -6.99 -16.91
C THR A 317 12.60 -6.71 -17.68
N LYS A 318 11.95 -7.77 -18.13
CA LYS A 318 10.65 -7.72 -18.82
C LYS A 318 9.53 -7.95 -17.80
N ILE A 319 8.51 -7.10 -17.79
CA ILE A 319 7.41 -7.18 -16.81
C ILE A 319 6.10 -7.45 -17.52
N VAL A 320 5.40 -8.48 -17.08
CA VAL A 320 3.97 -8.68 -17.35
C VAL A 320 3.23 -8.39 -16.05
N SER A 321 2.28 -7.44 -16.07
CA SER A 321 1.45 -7.10 -14.93
C SER A 321 -0.01 -7.34 -15.28
N ILE A 322 -0.69 -8.17 -14.48
CA ILE A 322 -2.12 -8.40 -14.63
C ILE A 322 -2.87 -7.83 -13.42
N HIS A 323 -4.05 -7.26 -13.66
CA HIS A 323 -4.87 -6.67 -12.62
C HIS A 323 -6.36 -6.92 -12.89
N THR A 324 -7.18 -6.89 -11.84
CA THR A 324 -8.64 -6.94 -11.96
C THR A 324 -9.23 -5.54 -11.95
N SER A 325 -10.33 -5.34 -12.69
CA SER A 325 -10.88 -3.99 -12.95
C SER A 325 -11.59 -3.37 -11.74
N ARG A 326 -12.06 -4.20 -10.81
CA ARG A 326 -12.87 -3.78 -9.66
C ARG A 326 -12.22 -4.15 -8.32
N ASP A 327 -10.90 -4.03 -8.27
CA ASP A 327 -10.12 -4.22 -7.05
C ASP A 327 -9.98 -2.88 -6.32
N ASP A 328 -10.74 -2.69 -5.25
CA ASP A 328 -10.69 -1.48 -4.43
C ASP A 328 -9.83 -1.64 -3.16
N LEU A 329 -9.15 -2.79 -3.01
CA LEU A 329 -8.10 -2.94 -2.01
C LEU A 329 -6.76 -2.42 -2.55
N VAL A 330 -6.38 -2.90 -3.73
CA VAL A 330 -5.26 -2.39 -4.52
C VAL A 330 -5.84 -1.88 -5.83
N SER A 331 -6.15 -0.60 -5.88
CA SER A 331 -6.80 0.02 -7.03
C SER A 331 -6.09 -0.31 -8.34
N VAL A 332 -6.87 -0.63 -9.39
CA VAL A 332 -6.35 -0.83 -10.76
C VAL A 332 -5.56 0.38 -11.27
N GLY A 333 -5.75 1.55 -10.67
CA GLY A 333 -4.94 2.76 -10.89
C GLY A 333 -3.45 2.59 -10.60
N ASN A 334 -3.07 1.57 -9.79
CA ASN A 334 -1.66 1.19 -9.61
C ASN A 334 -0.97 0.89 -10.95
N GLN A 335 -1.69 0.34 -11.91
CA GLN A 335 -1.16 0.03 -13.25
C GLN A 335 -0.83 1.30 -14.07
N ARG A 336 -1.48 2.42 -13.76
CA ARG A 336 -1.16 3.71 -14.36
C ARG A 336 0.23 4.18 -13.96
N LEU A 337 0.53 4.11 -12.65
CA LEU A 337 1.87 4.47 -12.16
C LEU A 337 2.95 3.58 -12.78
N LEU A 338 2.69 2.28 -12.85
CA LEU A 338 3.63 1.33 -13.45
C LEU A 338 3.91 1.68 -14.93
N ARG A 339 2.87 2.00 -15.69
CA ARG A 339 2.98 2.42 -17.09
C ARG A 339 3.76 3.73 -17.26
N ASP A 340 3.63 4.64 -16.31
CA ASP A 340 4.30 5.95 -16.38
C ASP A 340 5.79 5.85 -15.97
N LEU A 341 6.17 4.82 -15.22
CA LEU A 341 7.54 4.60 -14.71
C LEU A 341 8.37 3.67 -15.62
N ILE A 342 7.77 2.60 -16.13
CA ILE A 342 8.50 1.55 -16.85
C ILE A 342 8.45 1.82 -18.36
N PRO A 343 9.58 1.68 -19.07
CA PRO A 343 9.59 1.81 -20.52
C PRO A 343 8.58 0.87 -21.21
N ALA A 344 7.83 1.39 -22.17
CA ALA A 344 6.80 0.62 -22.87
C ALA A 344 7.33 -0.66 -23.55
N SER A 345 8.63 -0.69 -23.90
CA SER A 345 9.30 -1.87 -24.45
C SER A 345 9.59 -2.98 -23.43
N GLN A 346 9.40 -2.71 -22.15
CA GLN A 346 9.69 -3.64 -21.05
C GLN A 346 8.46 -3.99 -20.21
N LEU A 347 7.29 -3.42 -20.56
CA LEU A 347 6.06 -3.58 -19.78
C LEU A 347 4.89 -4.02 -20.64
N SER A 348 4.21 -5.08 -20.22
CA SER A 348 2.91 -5.50 -20.73
C SER A 348 1.89 -5.49 -19.59
N ILE A 349 0.76 -4.82 -19.80
CA ILE A 349 -0.34 -4.74 -18.83
C ILE A 349 -1.57 -5.39 -19.43
N ALA A 350 -2.27 -6.24 -18.66
CA ALA A 350 -3.55 -6.81 -19.04
C ALA A 350 -4.53 -6.73 -17.86
N ILE A 351 -5.72 -6.20 -18.10
CA ILE A 351 -6.77 -6.03 -17.10
C ILE A 351 -7.89 -7.02 -17.34
N ALA A 352 -8.14 -7.88 -16.34
CA ALA A 352 -9.28 -8.78 -16.33
C ALA A 352 -10.52 -8.01 -15.85
N VAL A 353 -11.53 -7.89 -16.72
CA VAL A 353 -12.77 -7.18 -16.39
C VAL A 353 -13.67 -8.09 -15.57
N GLU A 354 -14.07 -7.61 -14.40
CA GLU A 354 -14.90 -8.34 -13.44
C GLU A 354 -16.32 -7.79 -13.38
N GLU A 355 -17.29 -8.69 -13.20
CA GLU A 355 -18.68 -8.35 -12.89
C GLU A 355 -18.84 -8.02 -11.41
N GLU A 356 -18.23 -8.83 -10.54
CA GLU A 356 -18.23 -8.66 -9.08
C GLU A 356 -16.87 -8.19 -8.60
N PRO A 357 -16.81 -7.26 -7.63
CA PRO A 357 -15.55 -6.76 -7.07
C PRO A 357 -14.75 -7.85 -6.37
N SER A 358 -13.46 -7.94 -6.66
CA SER A 358 -12.58 -8.86 -5.95
C SER A 358 -11.12 -8.38 -5.93
N HIS A 359 -10.40 -8.73 -4.87
CA HIS A 359 -8.95 -8.54 -4.82
C HIS A 359 -8.25 -9.74 -5.42
N CYS A 360 -7.47 -9.53 -6.48
CA CYS A 360 -6.74 -10.60 -7.17
C CYS A 360 -7.62 -11.75 -7.71
N GLY A 361 -8.85 -11.49 -8.10
CA GLY A 361 -9.84 -12.50 -8.49
C GLY A 361 -9.59 -13.14 -9.86
N PHE A 362 -8.35 -13.51 -10.16
CA PHE A 362 -7.98 -14.17 -11.41
C PHE A 362 -8.41 -15.63 -11.43
N SER A 363 -8.80 -16.11 -12.61
CA SER A 363 -8.83 -17.54 -12.85
C SER A 363 -7.41 -18.10 -12.97
N TYR A 364 -7.28 -19.41 -12.73
CA TYR A 364 -6.01 -20.11 -12.93
C TYR A 364 -5.46 -19.93 -14.35
N ASP A 365 -6.34 -20.02 -15.36
CA ASP A 365 -5.95 -19.88 -16.77
C ASP A 365 -5.50 -18.48 -17.13
N GLU A 366 -6.04 -17.44 -16.49
CA GLU A 366 -5.57 -16.06 -16.63
C GLU A 366 -4.14 -15.91 -16.12
N GLY A 367 -3.86 -16.43 -14.90
CA GLY A 367 -2.52 -16.43 -14.35
C GLY A 367 -1.53 -17.24 -15.18
N LEU A 368 -1.91 -18.45 -15.59
CA LEU A 368 -1.10 -19.33 -16.42
C LEU A 368 -0.77 -18.71 -17.78
N SER A 369 -1.74 -18.06 -18.41
CA SER A 369 -1.53 -17.42 -19.71
C SER A 369 -0.59 -16.22 -19.63
N ALA A 370 -0.68 -15.43 -18.56
CA ALA A 370 0.26 -14.33 -18.30
C ALA A 370 1.69 -14.85 -18.08
N TRP A 371 1.83 -15.92 -17.29
CA TRP A 371 3.11 -16.59 -17.07
C TRP A 371 3.72 -17.13 -18.36
N ASN A 372 2.99 -17.90 -19.15
CA ASN A 372 3.46 -18.45 -20.42
C ASN A 372 3.82 -17.35 -21.42
N SER A 373 3.08 -16.24 -21.42
CA SER A 373 3.36 -15.08 -22.28
C SER A 373 4.67 -14.39 -21.88
N LEU A 374 4.91 -14.20 -20.57
CA LEU A 374 6.16 -13.66 -20.05
C LEU A 374 7.36 -14.54 -20.43
N ARG A 375 7.26 -15.85 -20.19
CA ARG A 375 8.33 -16.79 -20.53
C ARG A 375 8.68 -16.76 -22.01
N SER A 376 7.66 -16.83 -22.87
CA SER A 376 7.86 -16.74 -24.32
C SER A 376 8.57 -15.45 -24.71
N TRP A 377 8.23 -14.34 -24.09
CA TRP A 377 8.86 -13.06 -24.36
C TRP A 377 10.31 -13.02 -23.87
N VAL A 378 10.61 -13.56 -22.70
CA VAL A 378 11.98 -13.67 -22.17
C VAL A 378 12.83 -14.58 -23.06
N ASP A 379 12.30 -15.68 -23.53
CA ASP A 379 12.98 -16.64 -24.43
C ASP A 379 13.12 -16.11 -25.89
N GLY A 380 12.90 -14.81 -26.13
CA GLY A 380 13.13 -14.15 -27.43
C GLY A 380 11.90 -14.04 -28.32
N GLY A 381 10.72 -14.40 -27.84
CA GLY A 381 9.45 -14.15 -28.50
C GLY A 381 9.05 -12.67 -28.53
N ALA A 382 7.96 -12.35 -29.21
CA ALA A 382 7.43 -11.00 -29.24
C ALA A 382 6.91 -10.58 -27.87
N GLN A 383 7.00 -9.28 -27.57
CA GLN A 383 6.33 -8.67 -26.40
C GLN A 383 4.82 -8.91 -26.49
N PRO A 384 4.21 -9.56 -25.47
CA PRO A 384 2.76 -9.76 -25.49
C PRO A 384 2.02 -8.47 -25.19
N ASN A 385 0.86 -8.27 -25.80
CA ASN A 385 -0.13 -7.30 -25.36
C ASN A 385 -1.31 -8.01 -24.68
N ALA A 386 -2.28 -7.26 -24.14
CA ALA A 386 -3.44 -7.83 -23.45
C ALA A 386 -4.24 -8.80 -24.34
N GLN A 387 -4.35 -8.51 -25.67
CA GLN A 387 -5.03 -9.39 -26.61
C GLN A 387 -4.28 -10.72 -26.83
N ASP A 388 -2.95 -10.70 -26.83
CA ASP A 388 -2.13 -11.90 -26.97
C ASP A 388 -2.27 -12.80 -25.73
N ILE A 389 -2.27 -12.21 -24.52
CA ILE A 389 -2.51 -12.92 -23.27
C ILE A 389 -3.92 -13.51 -23.25
N GLN A 390 -4.94 -12.75 -23.65
CA GLN A 390 -6.32 -13.21 -23.79
C GLN A 390 -6.45 -14.39 -24.77
N ASN A 391 -5.77 -14.30 -25.91
CA ASN A 391 -5.79 -15.37 -26.92
C ASN A 391 -5.10 -16.64 -26.40
N THR A 392 -4.03 -16.49 -25.62
CA THR A 392 -3.33 -17.60 -24.95
C THR A 392 -4.22 -18.27 -23.92
N CYS A 393 -4.94 -17.47 -23.12
CA CYS A 393 -5.90 -17.97 -22.14
C CYS A 393 -7.02 -18.80 -22.82
N LYS A 394 -7.63 -18.27 -23.89
CA LYS A 394 -8.71 -18.94 -24.63
C LYS A 394 -8.26 -20.24 -25.30
N LYS A 395 -7.00 -20.36 -25.68
CA LYS A 395 -6.45 -21.61 -26.25
C LYS A 395 -6.31 -22.71 -25.20
N ASN A 396 -6.00 -22.34 -23.95
CA ASN A 396 -5.77 -23.26 -22.86
C ASN A 396 -7.06 -23.67 -22.15
N ASN A 397 -8.13 -22.88 -22.28
CA ASN A 397 -9.39 -23.07 -21.58
C ASN A 397 -10.54 -23.33 -22.55
N SER A 398 -11.31 -24.40 -22.31
CA SER A 398 -12.56 -24.67 -23.02
C SER A 398 -13.72 -23.77 -22.59
N ASP A 399 -13.66 -23.20 -21.37
CA ASP A 399 -14.61 -22.23 -20.85
C ASP A 399 -14.09 -20.80 -21.06
N THR A 400 -14.52 -20.18 -22.16
CA THR A 400 -14.10 -18.82 -22.55
C THR A 400 -14.56 -17.73 -21.58
N GLY A 401 -15.51 -18.01 -20.68
CA GLY A 401 -15.96 -17.06 -19.65
C GLY A 401 -14.92 -16.80 -18.56
N GLN A 402 -13.91 -17.65 -18.47
CA GLN A 402 -12.82 -17.51 -17.50
C GLN A 402 -11.59 -16.75 -18.02
N CYS A 403 -11.66 -16.18 -19.20
CA CYS A 403 -10.61 -15.39 -19.81
C CYS A 403 -11.15 -13.98 -20.08
N ARG A 404 -10.93 -13.07 -19.13
CA ARG A 404 -11.62 -11.77 -19.06
C ARG A 404 -10.74 -10.57 -19.41
N PHE A 405 -9.52 -10.77 -19.93
CA PHE A 405 -8.67 -9.66 -20.31
C PHE A 405 -9.28 -8.82 -21.43
N ASP A 406 -9.41 -7.51 -21.18
CA ASP A 406 -9.91 -6.53 -22.13
C ASP A 406 -8.79 -5.57 -22.56
N PHE A 407 -8.48 -5.58 -23.85
CA PHE A 407 -7.45 -4.72 -24.43
C PHE A 407 -7.91 -3.26 -24.60
N SER A 408 -9.22 -2.99 -24.49
CA SER A 408 -9.81 -1.66 -24.59
C SER A 408 -9.98 -0.98 -23.23
N PHE A 409 -9.63 -1.65 -22.13
CA PHE A 409 -9.77 -1.09 -20.79
C PHE A 409 -8.88 0.15 -20.60
N GLU A 410 -9.50 1.25 -20.22
CA GLU A 410 -8.80 2.51 -19.94
C GLU A 410 -8.43 2.60 -18.47
N LEU A 411 -7.12 2.69 -18.18
CA LEU A 411 -6.62 2.82 -16.82
C LEU A 411 -7.03 4.17 -16.21
N PRO A 412 -7.43 4.19 -14.92
CA PRO A 412 -7.63 5.43 -14.18
C PRO A 412 -6.40 6.35 -14.24
N SER A 413 -6.62 7.64 -14.03
CA SER A 413 -5.56 8.64 -14.08
C SER A 413 -4.58 8.59 -12.90
N SER A 414 -4.97 7.95 -11.79
CA SER A 414 -4.20 7.89 -10.55
C SER A 414 -4.46 6.58 -9.79
N ALA A 415 -3.48 6.15 -9.00
CA ALA A 415 -3.64 5.11 -7.98
C ALA A 415 -4.34 5.64 -6.71
N LEU A 416 -4.33 6.94 -6.51
CA LEU A 416 -4.97 7.61 -5.37
C LEU A 416 -6.41 7.98 -5.72
N ILE A 417 -7.32 7.75 -4.78
CA ILE A 417 -8.70 8.22 -4.84
C ILE A 417 -8.68 9.76 -4.83
N PHE A 418 -7.91 10.35 -3.93
CA PHE A 418 -7.71 11.80 -3.85
C PHE A 418 -6.29 12.16 -4.28
N PRO A 419 -6.11 12.69 -5.48
CA PRO A 419 -4.80 13.10 -5.98
C PRO A 419 -4.16 14.14 -5.06
N ARG A 420 -2.87 13.96 -4.82
CA ARG A 420 -2.07 14.91 -4.04
C ARG A 420 -0.71 15.12 -4.69
N ASN A 421 -0.19 16.31 -4.49
CA ASN A 421 1.15 16.63 -4.96
C ASN A 421 2.17 16.19 -3.91
N PHE A 422 2.97 15.18 -4.23
CA PHE A 422 4.09 14.76 -3.40
C PHE A 422 5.34 15.61 -3.59
N SER A 423 5.39 16.44 -4.65
CA SER A 423 6.42 17.46 -4.76
C SER A 423 6.17 18.51 -3.69
N ALA A 424 7.21 18.80 -2.94
CA ALA A 424 7.16 19.83 -1.92
C ALA A 424 6.72 21.16 -2.55
N PRO A 425 5.66 21.81 -2.05
CA PRO A 425 5.41 23.19 -2.46
C PRO A 425 6.63 24.02 -2.10
N THR A 426 7.12 24.83 -3.02
CA THR A 426 8.10 25.87 -2.72
C THR A 426 7.40 26.89 -1.83
N LEU A 427 7.49 26.69 -0.53
CA LEU A 427 7.08 27.69 0.46
C LEU A 427 8.24 28.66 0.66
N GLY A 428 7.92 29.92 0.96
CA GLY A 428 8.91 30.95 1.22
C GLY A 428 9.85 30.65 2.39
N THR A 429 10.78 31.51 2.61
CA THR A 429 11.78 31.36 3.66
C THR A 429 11.15 31.59 5.03
N ASN A 430 11.47 30.73 5.98
CA ASN A 430 11.14 30.93 7.38
C ASN A 430 12.31 31.60 8.08
N SER A 431 12.00 32.47 9.02
CA SER A 431 13.01 33.11 9.83
C SER A 431 12.59 33.21 11.30
N TYR A 432 13.57 33.12 12.16
CA TYR A 432 13.42 33.46 13.58
C TYR A 432 14.27 34.67 13.89
N ASP A 433 13.63 35.73 14.38
CA ASP A 433 14.30 36.93 14.89
C ASP A 433 14.37 36.87 16.40
N SER A 434 15.56 36.59 16.94
CA SER A 434 15.79 36.51 18.38
C SER A 434 15.69 37.86 19.10
N ALA A 435 15.81 38.99 18.38
CA ALA A 435 15.70 40.31 18.98
C ALA A 435 14.25 40.68 19.27
N THR A 436 13.32 40.26 18.42
CA THR A 436 11.88 40.47 18.57
C THR A 436 11.16 39.22 19.09
N ASN A 437 11.86 38.12 19.21
CA ASN A 437 11.31 36.81 19.55
C ASN A 437 10.17 36.40 18.62
N THR A 438 10.32 36.67 17.31
CA THR A 438 9.30 36.47 16.30
C THR A 438 9.71 35.38 15.33
N ILE A 439 8.76 34.49 15.02
CA ILE A 439 8.88 33.55 13.93
C ILE A 439 8.06 34.04 12.75
N SER A 440 8.70 34.19 11.60
CA SER A 440 8.03 34.57 10.36
C SER A 440 8.00 33.39 9.40
N ILE A 441 6.83 33.07 8.87
CA ILE A 441 6.59 32.04 7.87
C ILE A 441 5.98 32.72 6.66
N GLU A 442 6.71 32.76 5.56
CA GLU A 442 6.24 33.39 4.32
C GLU A 442 5.61 32.37 3.37
N ALA A 443 4.66 32.85 2.58
CA ALA A 443 4.00 32.10 1.51
C ALA A 443 3.36 30.77 1.95
N LEU A 444 2.79 30.75 3.17
CA LEU A 444 2.02 29.63 3.66
C LEU A 444 0.78 29.40 2.81
N LYS A 445 0.57 28.18 2.32
CA LYS A 445 -0.60 27.86 1.50
C LYS A 445 -1.76 27.35 2.33
N GLN A 446 -2.96 27.83 2.00
CA GLN A 446 -4.20 27.30 2.53
C GLN A 446 -4.68 26.12 1.69
N ALA A 447 -5.25 25.10 2.33
CA ALA A 447 -5.84 23.98 1.63
C ALA A 447 -7.06 24.41 0.79
N GLY A 448 -7.10 24.04 -0.49
CA GLY A 448 -8.25 24.28 -1.36
C GLY A 448 -8.38 25.70 -1.92
N GLU A 449 -7.51 26.65 -1.53
CA GLU A 449 -7.58 28.03 -1.99
C GLU A 449 -6.38 28.44 -2.86
N PRO A 450 -6.59 29.24 -3.91
CA PRO A 450 -5.51 29.88 -4.63
C PRO A 450 -5.01 31.07 -3.79
N GLY A 451 -3.82 30.98 -3.26
CA GLY A 451 -3.20 32.05 -2.52
C GLY A 451 -2.20 31.59 -1.50
N SER A 452 -1.48 32.51 -0.93
CA SER A 452 -0.55 32.27 0.17
C SER A 452 -0.75 33.33 1.26
N TYR A 453 -0.37 32.96 2.47
CA TYR A 453 -0.42 33.83 3.63
C TYR A 453 0.98 33.98 4.21
N ASN A 454 1.31 35.18 4.70
CA ASN A 454 2.46 35.38 5.54
C ASN A 454 2.03 35.33 7.00
N LEU A 455 2.77 34.63 7.82
CA LEU A 455 2.46 34.38 9.21
C LEU A 455 3.60 34.85 10.09
N GLU A 456 3.27 35.63 11.11
CA GLU A 456 4.18 36.00 12.18
C GLU A 456 3.64 35.49 13.51
N LEU A 457 4.45 34.72 14.23
CA LEU A 457 4.15 34.28 15.59
C LEU A 457 4.92 35.17 16.55
N VAL A 458 4.19 35.91 17.36
CA VAL A 458 4.75 36.84 18.34
C VAL A 458 4.28 36.41 19.73
N PRO A 459 5.18 36.22 20.70
CA PRO A 459 4.78 35.84 22.06
C PRO A 459 3.96 36.93 22.73
N SER A 460 2.96 36.49 23.49
CA SER A 460 2.10 37.42 24.26
C SER A 460 2.83 37.90 25.51
N LEU A 461 2.79 39.22 25.73
CA LEU A 461 3.32 39.86 26.94
C LEU A 461 2.25 40.01 28.07
N GLN A 462 1.10 39.36 27.96
CA GLN A 462 -0.06 39.66 28.82
C GLN A 462 -0.14 38.95 30.18
N ASN A 463 0.78 38.09 30.54
CA ASN A 463 0.90 37.56 31.91
C ASN A 463 2.36 37.44 32.27
N ASP A 464 2.69 37.56 33.54
CA ASP A 464 4.07 37.53 34.10
C ASP A 464 4.92 36.29 33.81
N SER A 465 4.44 35.37 33.01
CA SER A 465 5.20 34.26 32.46
C SER A 465 5.68 34.62 31.05
N VAL A 466 6.93 35.04 30.98
CA VAL A 466 7.59 35.32 29.70
C VAL A 466 7.77 33.98 28.98
N PHE A 467 6.91 33.70 28.02
CA PHE A 467 7.16 32.65 27.05
C PHE A 467 8.27 33.13 26.11
N ASN A 468 9.40 32.46 26.17
CA ASN A 468 10.52 32.75 25.29
C ASN A 468 10.50 31.75 24.13
N LEU A 469 10.44 32.21 22.88
CA LEU A 469 10.52 31.34 21.72
C LEU A 469 11.86 30.59 21.59
N GLU A 470 12.90 31.05 22.31
CA GLU A 470 14.14 30.28 22.50
C GLU A 470 13.90 28.93 23.21
N ASP A 471 12.78 28.82 23.93
CA ASP A 471 12.37 27.61 24.64
C ASP A 471 11.63 26.61 23.74
N ILE A 472 11.38 27.00 22.49
CA ILE A 472 10.80 26.15 21.47
C ILE A 472 11.92 25.67 20.55
N GLU A 473 12.22 24.39 20.66
CA GLU A 473 13.13 23.76 19.70
C GLU A 473 12.36 23.46 18.41
N PHE A 474 12.71 24.17 17.33
CA PHE A 474 12.34 23.73 16.00
C PHE A 474 13.15 22.49 15.66
N ILE A 475 12.53 21.31 15.79
CA ILE A 475 13.18 20.09 15.32
C ILE A 475 13.25 20.18 13.84
N VAL A 476 14.31 20.81 13.29
CA VAL A 476 14.41 20.73 11.86
C VAL A 476 15.64 21.24 11.23
N ASP A 477 16.05 20.54 10.25
CA ASP A 477 16.49 21.07 8.98
C ASP A 477 15.47 22.11 8.44
N VAL A 478 15.90 23.36 8.36
CA VAL A 478 15.05 24.53 8.03
C VAL A 478 14.26 24.35 6.71
N GLY A 479 14.72 23.48 5.81
CA GLY A 479 14.01 23.13 4.58
C GLY A 479 12.78 22.26 4.78
N SER A 480 12.68 21.51 5.86
CA SER A 480 11.68 20.46 5.99
C SER A 480 10.38 20.92 6.67
N TRP A 481 10.39 21.85 7.60
CA TRP A 481 9.15 22.30 8.22
C TRP A 481 8.35 23.31 7.39
N GLN A 482 8.96 23.98 6.38
CA GLN A 482 8.29 24.80 5.38
C GLN A 482 7.16 24.04 4.67
N HIS A 483 7.30 22.72 4.56
CA HIS A 483 6.30 21.86 3.93
C HIS A 483 5.19 21.40 4.85
N GLN A 484 5.26 21.76 6.13
CA GLN A 484 4.39 21.23 7.16
C GLN A 484 3.57 22.30 7.88
N ALA A 485 4.02 23.53 7.86
CA ALA A 485 3.23 24.62 8.36
C ALA A 485 2.01 24.80 7.45
N LEU A 486 0.83 24.54 7.98
CA LEU A 486 -0.43 24.74 7.28
C LEU A 486 -1.34 25.58 8.14
N PHE A 487 -1.86 26.66 7.55
CA PHE A 487 -2.88 27.48 8.16
C PHE A 487 -4.23 27.25 7.49
N LEU A 488 -5.24 27.00 8.29
CA LEU A 488 -6.63 26.85 7.87
C LEU A 488 -7.44 27.98 8.52
N PRO A 489 -7.59 29.14 7.85
CA PRO A 489 -8.22 30.33 8.43
C PRO A 489 -9.65 30.09 8.89
N ASP A 490 -10.45 29.33 8.14
CA ASP A 490 -11.84 29.05 8.46
C ASP A 490 -12.00 28.19 9.71
N GLN A 491 -11.05 27.25 9.93
CA GLN A 491 -11.00 26.43 11.14
C GLN A 491 -10.17 27.09 12.25
N GLN A 492 -9.57 28.22 11.97
CA GLN A 492 -8.67 28.94 12.86
C GLN A 492 -7.52 28.09 13.40
N MET A 493 -7.03 27.20 12.57
CA MET A 493 -6.07 26.17 12.94
C MET A 493 -4.76 26.38 12.20
N LEU A 494 -3.67 26.35 12.97
CA LEU A 494 -2.31 26.35 12.47
C LEU A 494 -1.65 25.03 12.84
N TYR A 495 -1.20 24.30 11.84
CA TYR A 495 -0.38 23.10 12.03
C TYR A 495 1.09 23.47 11.98
N LEU A 496 1.79 23.26 13.09
CA LEU A 496 3.23 23.38 13.20
C LEU A 496 3.80 22.07 13.80
N PRO A 497 3.78 20.96 13.05
CA PRO A 497 4.12 19.64 13.59
C PRO A 497 5.59 19.51 14.02
N SER A 498 6.41 20.50 13.69
CA SER A 498 7.84 20.50 14.02
C SER A 498 8.19 21.30 15.29
N LEU A 499 7.18 21.80 16.00
CA LEU A 499 7.42 22.50 17.26
C LEU A 499 7.55 21.48 18.39
N LYS A 500 8.73 21.40 19.02
CA LYS A 500 8.96 20.66 20.24
C LYS A 500 9.13 21.65 21.40
N ILE A 501 8.26 21.53 22.37
CA ILE A 501 8.39 22.29 23.62
C ILE A 501 9.43 21.61 24.51
N LEU A 502 10.40 22.37 24.99
CA LEU A 502 11.45 21.83 25.88
C LEU A 502 10.84 21.25 27.17
N PRO A 503 11.45 20.20 27.78
CA PRO A 503 10.84 19.45 28.88
C PRO A 503 10.44 20.29 30.09
N TRP A 504 11.15 21.38 30.38
CA TRP A 504 10.86 22.26 31.49
C TRP A 504 9.64 23.18 31.22
N ALA A 505 9.33 23.48 29.98
CA ALA A 505 8.15 24.23 29.59
C ALA A 505 6.87 23.37 29.61
N LYS A 506 6.99 22.05 29.71
CA LYS A 506 5.85 21.12 29.79
C LYS A 506 5.01 21.26 31.08
N ASN A 507 5.50 21.97 32.08
CA ASN A 507 4.78 22.18 33.34
C ASN A 507 3.81 23.35 33.31
N ASP A 508 3.79 24.15 32.23
CA ASP A 508 2.86 25.26 32.06
C ASP A 508 1.94 24.96 30.84
N PRO A 509 0.67 24.59 31.10
CA PRO A 509 -0.19 23.99 30.05
C PRO A 509 -0.72 24.99 29.03
N LYS A 510 -0.50 26.30 29.17
CA LYS A 510 -1.03 27.30 28.25
C LYS A 510 -0.03 28.36 27.88
N TYR A 511 0.29 28.44 26.61
CA TYR A 511 1.07 29.52 26.04
C TYR A 511 0.19 30.37 25.14
N ASN A 512 0.22 31.69 25.35
CA ASN A 512 -0.47 32.64 24.50
C ASN A 512 0.50 33.18 23.45
N VAL A 513 0.21 32.97 22.19
CA VAL A 513 0.97 33.52 21.08
C VAL A 513 0.02 34.28 20.17
N PHE A 514 0.37 35.49 19.80
CA PHE A 514 -0.37 36.22 18.77
C PHE A 514 0.10 35.78 17.39
N MET A 515 -0.88 35.54 16.54
CA MET A 515 -0.67 35.25 15.13
C MET A 515 -1.13 36.46 14.32
N TYR A 516 -0.20 37.03 13.57
CA TYR A 516 -0.50 38.00 12.52
C TYR A 516 -0.44 37.30 11.19
N TYR A 517 -1.45 37.41 10.38
CA TYR A 517 -1.37 36.90 9.03
C TYR A 517 -1.92 37.91 8.03
N THR A 518 -1.22 37.98 6.89
CA THR A 518 -1.59 38.84 5.78
C THR A 518 -1.76 37.95 4.55
N ASN A 519 -2.91 38.04 3.89
CA ASN A 519 -3.15 37.34 2.64
C ASN A 519 -2.56 38.11 1.44
N GLU A 520 -2.55 37.48 0.25
CA GLU A 520 -2.04 38.09 -0.98
C GLU A 520 -2.76 39.37 -1.38
N SER A 521 -3.97 39.62 -0.85
CA SER A 521 -4.74 40.85 -1.05
C SER A 521 -4.33 41.95 -0.10
N GLY A 522 -3.34 41.73 0.77
CA GLY A 522 -2.90 42.68 1.78
C GLY A 522 -3.87 42.84 2.98
N GLN A 523 -4.79 41.90 3.17
CA GLN A 523 -5.67 41.89 4.31
C GLN A 523 -4.95 41.32 5.53
N GLU A 524 -4.87 42.10 6.58
CA GLU A 524 -4.21 41.74 7.83
C GLU A 524 -5.23 41.25 8.86
N THR A 525 -4.88 40.20 9.57
CA THR A 525 -5.67 39.70 10.70
C THR A 525 -4.76 39.35 11.87
N LEU A 526 -5.19 39.73 13.07
CA LEU A 526 -4.56 39.39 14.35
C LEU A 526 -5.41 38.36 15.09
N LYS A 527 -4.78 37.30 15.57
CA LYS A 527 -5.45 36.29 16.37
C LYS A 527 -4.58 35.84 17.53
N LEU A 528 -5.22 35.65 18.68
CA LEU A 528 -4.60 34.95 19.80
C LEU A 528 -4.73 33.44 19.58
N LEU A 529 -3.58 32.72 19.63
CA LEU A 529 -3.52 31.27 19.61
C LEU A 529 -3.30 30.76 21.03
N GLU A 530 -4.14 29.84 21.46
CA GLU A 530 -3.93 29.05 22.67
C GLU A 530 -3.31 27.72 22.28
N PHE A 531 -2.13 27.41 22.82
CA PHE A 531 -1.51 26.10 22.65
C PHE A 531 -1.78 25.27 23.91
N GLU A 532 -2.34 24.09 23.73
CA GLU A 532 -2.31 23.05 24.75
C GLU A 532 -1.13 22.13 24.48
N THR A 533 -0.27 21.95 25.46
CA THR A 533 0.77 20.92 25.38
C THR A 533 0.11 19.58 25.56
N THR A 534 0.13 18.74 24.55
CA THR A 534 -0.17 17.32 24.73
C THR A 534 1.00 16.67 25.45
N ASN A 535 0.75 16.04 26.58
CA ASN A 535 1.74 15.19 27.21
C ASN A 535 1.88 13.94 26.32
N ASP A 536 3.01 13.81 25.63
CA ASP A 536 3.42 12.54 25.04
C ASP A 536 3.84 11.55 26.12
#